data_f6e7bc72758f3b1d95a4723b9c3953d3
#
_entry.id   f6e7bc72758f3b1d95a4723b9c3953d3
#
_cell.length_a   1.000
_cell.length_b   1.000
_cell.length_c   1.000
_cell.angle_alpha   90.00
_cell.angle_beta   90.00
_cell.angle_gamma   90.00
#
_symmetry.space_group_name_H-M   'P 1'
#
loop_
_entity.id
_entity.type
_entity.pdbx_description
1 polymer ?
#
loop_
_entity_poly.entity_id
_entity_poly.type
_entity_poly.pdbx_seq_one_letter_code
_entity_poly.pdbx_strand_id
1 'polypeptide(L)'
;EDMVHWESHRLPESLPLYDYAPDARVVGDYIYICASKKEEACNFYRTKDVINGPYEEIKGTFPFWDPNLFIDDDGRMYFYWGCSNQTPIWGVELDPETMKPLTEKKELIWGDAWTKGYERSGENHCAPPFPEEEIEVRYQEFLKSHHIEEAMLPESMVMQLHGHVSRKPFIEGAWMDKYQGRYYLQYACTGAEYNVYSDGVYVSDFPLGPFT
;
A
#
# COMPACT_ATOMS: atom_id res chain seq x y z
N GLU A 1 -24.69 -8.04 -14.48
CA GLU A 1 -23.30 -8.53 -14.60
C GLU A 1 -23.15 -9.64 -13.57
N ASP A 2 -22.67 -10.79 -14.02
CA ASP A 2 -22.77 -12.03 -13.26
C ASP A 2 -21.43 -12.50 -12.68
N MET A 3 -20.36 -11.74 -12.87
CA MET A 3 -18.99 -12.07 -12.43
C MET A 3 -18.44 -13.40 -13.00
N VAL A 4 -19.09 -13.94 -14.04
CA VAL A 4 -18.74 -15.20 -14.69
C VAL A 4 -18.33 -14.99 -16.14
N HIS A 5 -19.02 -14.09 -16.84
CA HIS A 5 -18.72 -13.75 -18.22
C HIS A 5 -17.91 -12.45 -18.26
N TRP A 6 -16.72 -12.54 -18.83
CA TRP A 6 -15.76 -11.44 -18.89
C TRP A 6 -15.45 -11.06 -20.33
N GLU A 7 -15.43 -9.76 -20.61
CA GLU A 7 -14.92 -9.21 -21.85
C GLU A 7 -13.65 -8.42 -21.53
N SER A 8 -12.56 -8.73 -22.23
CA SER A 8 -11.27 -8.07 -22.03
C SER A 8 -11.12 -6.91 -23.01
N HIS A 9 -10.89 -5.71 -22.49
CA HIS A 9 -10.61 -4.52 -23.28
C HIS A 9 -9.21 -4.01 -22.97
N ARG A 10 -8.44 -3.74 -24.02
CA ARG A 10 -7.13 -3.08 -23.85
C ARG A 10 -7.34 -1.59 -23.62
N LEU A 11 -6.73 -1.06 -22.58
CA LEU A 11 -6.75 0.39 -22.35
C LEU A 11 -5.95 1.12 -23.42
N PRO A 12 -6.31 2.40 -23.74
CA PRO A 12 -5.60 3.19 -24.74
C PRO A 12 -4.13 3.40 -24.36
N GLU A 13 -3.24 3.37 -25.37
CA GLU A 13 -1.80 3.66 -25.18
C GLU A 13 -1.54 5.11 -24.72
N SER A 14 -2.54 5.99 -24.85
CA SER A 14 -2.48 7.36 -24.33
C SER A 14 -2.58 7.46 -22.80
N LEU A 15 -2.93 6.36 -22.10
CA LEU A 15 -2.96 6.29 -20.65
C LEU A 15 -1.60 5.76 -20.15
N PRO A 16 -0.70 6.60 -19.65
CA PRO A 16 0.63 6.20 -19.21
C PRO A 16 0.59 5.64 -17.79
N LEU A 17 -0.14 4.53 -17.57
CA LEU A 17 -0.15 3.87 -16.27
C LEU A 17 1.23 3.27 -15.97
N TYR A 18 1.56 3.30 -14.69
CA TYR A 18 2.75 2.65 -14.15
C TYR A 18 2.51 1.14 -13.95
N ASP A 19 3.58 0.40 -13.75
CA ASP A 19 3.54 -1.08 -13.80
C ASP A 19 3.06 -1.75 -12.51
N TYR A 20 2.74 -0.99 -11.42
CA TYR A 20 2.53 -1.58 -10.10
C TYR A 20 1.17 -1.26 -9.49
N ALA A 21 0.49 -2.29 -9.02
CA ALA A 21 -0.69 -2.24 -8.15
C ALA A 21 -1.70 -1.13 -8.52
N PRO A 22 -2.38 -1.19 -9.66
CA PRO A 22 -3.35 -0.18 -10.03
C PRO A 22 -4.61 -0.26 -9.16
N ASP A 23 -5.20 0.90 -8.84
CA ASP A 23 -6.56 1.01 -8.30
C ASP A 23 -7.44 1.86 -9.22
N ALA A 24 -8.73 1.53 -9.25
CA ALA A 24 -9.73 2.24 -10.02
C ALA A 24 -11.02 2.42 -9.22
N ARG A 25 -11.54 3.67 -9.17
CA ARG A 25 -12.77 4.01 -8.44
C ARG A 25 -13.72 4.86 -9.27
N VAL A 26 -15.00 4.54 -9.16
CA VAL A 26 -16.08 5.36 -9.72
C VAL A 26 -16.41 6.48 -8.74
N VAL A 27 -16.36 7.73 -9.21
CA VAL A 27 -16.71 8.94 -8.45
C VAL A 27 -17.60 9.83 -9.30
N GLY A 28 -18.88 9.82 -8.99
CA GLY A 28 -19.88 10.51 -9.84
C GLY A 28 -19.86 9.92 -11.26
N ASP A 29 -19.64 10.80 -12.26
CA ASP A 29 -19.56 10.39 -13.67
C ASP A 29 -18.17 9.93 -14.11
N TYR A 30 -17.18 10.00 -13.24
CA TYR A 30 -15.78 9.68 -13.58
C TYR A 30 -15.32 8.36 -12.99
N ILE A 31 -14.40 7.75 -13.71
CA ILE A 31 -13.56 6.66 -13.19
C ILE A 31 -12.18 7.25 -12.95
N TYR A 32 -11.72 7.20 -11.71
CA TYR A 32 -10.36 7.56 -11.31
C TYR A 32 -9.48 6.33 -11.35
N ILE A 33 -8.28 6.49 -11.85
CA ILE A 33 -7.28 5.41 -11.97
C ILE A 33 -5.95 5.94 -11.45
N CYS A 34 -5.26 5.14 -10.67
CA CYS A 34 -3.89 5.39 -10.23
C CYS A 34 -3.08 4.08 -10.18
N ALA A 35 -1.78 4.21 -10.17
CA ALA A 35 -0.85 3.09 -10.02
C ALA A 35 0.46 3.58 -9.41
N SER A 36 1.19 2.68 -8.76
CA SER A 36 2.46 3.00 -8.09
C SER A 36 3.60 3.23 -9.08
N LYS A 37 4.52 4.14 -8.74
CA LYS A 37 5.73 4.44 -9.51
C LYS A 37 6.98 4.49 -8.62
N LYS A 38 7.14 3.50 -7.77
CA LYS A 38 8.26 3.45 -6.81
C LYS A 38 8.37 4.75 -5.98
N GLU A 39 9.53 5.38 -5.97
CA GLU A 39 9.84 6.56 -5.14
C GLU A 39 9.42 7.88 -5.77
N GLU A 40 8.91 7.86 -7.00
CA GLU A 40 8.47 9.07 -7.69
C GLU A 40 7.02 9.42 -7.35
N ALA A 41 6.67 10.71 -7.45
CA ALA A 41 5.28 11.14 -7.31
C ALA A 41 4.42 10.51 -8.40
N CYS A 42 3.33 9.90 -7.99
CA CYS A 42 2.38 9.25 -8.89
C CYS A 42 1.29 10.23 -9.32
N ASN A 43 0.77 10.04 -10.52
CA ASN A 43 -0.35 10.83 -11.01
C ASN A 43 -1.64 10.04 -10.92
N PHE A 44 -2.76 10.76 -10.77
CA PHE A 44 -4.09 10.21 -10.96
C PHE A 44 -4.56 10.52 -12.37
N TYR A 45 -5.36 9.63 -12.91
CA TYR A 45 -6.05 9.81 -14.18
C TYR A 45 -7.54 9.67 -13.96
N ARG A 46 -8.35 10.47 -14.66
CA ARG A 46 -9.80 10.29 -14.64
C ARG A 46 -10.39 10.35 -16.04
N THR A 47 -11.45 9.61 -16.24
CA THR A 47 -12.17 9.54 -17.50
C THR A 47 -13.66 9.28 -17.28
N LYS A 48 -14.50 9.60 -18.26
CA LYS A 48 -15.90 9.15 -18.33
C LYS A 48 -16.08 7.93 -19.22
N ASP A 49 -15.05 7.56 -19.99
CA ASP A 49 -15.03 6.37 -20.86
C ASP A 49 -13.69 5.67 -20.70
N VAL A 50 -13.70 4.59 -19.93
CA VAL A 50 -12.48 3.86 -19.60
C VAL A 50 -11.86 3.15 -20.81
N ILE A 51 -12.66 2.84 -21.83
CA ILE A 51 -12.18 2.10 -23.00
C ILE A 51 -11.56 3.06 -24.02
N ASN A 52 -12.19 4.21 -24.26
CA ASN A 52 -11.81 5.11 -25.35
C ASN A 52 -11.16 6.41 -24.85
N GLY A 53 -11.31 6.79 -23.58
CA GLY A 53 -10.90 8.09 -23.06
C GLY A 53 -11.81 9.24 -23.52
N PRO A 54 -11.36 10.48 -23.52
CA PRO A 54 -10.01 10.90 -23.09
C PRO A 54 -9.75 10.73 -21.60
N TYR A 55 -8.47 10.61 -21.25
CA TYR A 55 -8.01 10.62 -19.87
C TYR A 55 -7.45 11.98 -19.49
N GLU A 56 -7.99 12.56 -18.44
CA GLU A 56 -7.47 13.76 -17.81
C GLU A 56 -6.43 13.38 -16.76
N GLU A 57 -5.22 13.89 -16.89
CA GLU A 57 -4.13 13.65 -15.96
C GLU A 57 -4.10 14.69 -14.85
N ILE A 58 -4.08 14.25 -13.59
CA ILE A 58 -3.94 15.06 -12.39
C ILE A 58 -2.51 14.88 -11.88
N LYS A 59 -1.66 15.89 -12.08
CA LYS A 59 -0.22 15.83 -11.82
C LYS A 59 0.16 16.30 -10.41
N GLY A 60 1.38 15.88 -10.01
CA GLY A 60 2.08 16.46 -8.87
C GLY A 60 1.47 16.12 -7.53
N THR A 61 1.02 14.90 -7.36
CA THR A 61 0.50 14.42 -6.09
C THR A 61 1.65 14.03 -5.13
N PHE A 62 1.87 12.78 -4.87
CA PHE A 62 2.90 12.30 -3.94
C PHE A 62 3.30 10.86 -4.29
N PRO A 63 4.45 10.35 -3.79
CA PRO A 63 4.81 8.95 -3.96
C PRO A 63 3.95 8.04 -3.08
N PHE A 64 3.51 6.92 -3.65
CA PHE A 64 2.78 5.88 -2.92
C PHE A 64 3.01 4.49 -3.52
N TRP A 65 2.81 3.45 -2.70
CA TRP A 65 2.80 2.05 -3.08
C TRP A 65 1.48 1.40 -2.71
N ASP A 66 1.00 0.50 -3.57
CA ASP A 66 -0.24 -0.25 -3.35
C ASP A 66 -1.40 0.66 -2.95
N PRO A 67 -1.81 1.54 -3.87
CA PRO A 67 -2.81 2.56 -3.59
C PRO A 67 -4.22 1.99 -3.46
N ASN A 68 -5.02 2.60 -2.60
CA ASN A 68 -6.45 2.39 -2.56
C ASN A 68 -7.17 3.73 -2.34
N LEU A 69 -8.00 4.11 -3.31
CA LEU A 69 -8.86 5.28 -3.23
C LEU A 69 -10.23 4.88 -2.69
N PHE A 70 -10.65 5.48 -1.60
CA PHE A 70 -11.95 5.26 -0.98
C PHE A 70 -12.77 6.55 -0.97
N ILE A 71 -14.06 6.44 -1.33
CA ILE A 71 -15.00 7.54 -1.27
C ILE A 71 -16.05 7.21 -0.21
N ASP A 72 -16.16 8.06 0.79
CA ASP A 72 -17.14 7.90 1.85
C ASP A 72 -18.54 8.34 1.43
N ASP A 73 -19.56 7.99 2.19
CA ASP A 73 -20.97 8.31 1.92
C ASP A 73 -21.24 9.82 1.87
N ASP A 74 -20.42 10.63 2.51
CA ASP A 74 -20.50 12.09 2.50
C ASP A 74 -19.74 12.75 1.35
N GLY A 75 -19.12 11.93 0.48
CA GLY A 75 -18.36 12.38 -0.68
C GLY A 75 -16.92 12.77 -0.41
N ARG A 76 -16.44 12.67 0.83
CA ARG A 76 -15.02 12.84 1.14
C ARG A 76 -14.20 11.70 0.56
N MET A 77 -12.99 12.02 0.13
CA MET A 77 -12.05 11.07 -0.44
C MET A 77 -10.93 10.76 0.53
N TYR A 78 -10.66 9.50 0.70
CA TYR A 78 -9.55 9.00 1.51
C TYR A 78 -8.65 8.13 0.66
N PHE A 79 -7.38 8.13 0.99
CA PHE A 79 -6.38 7.38 0.26
C PHE A 79 -5.50 6.60 1.21
N TYR A 80 -5.33 5.32 0.89
CA TYR A 80 -4.56 4.38 1.70
C TYR A 80 -3.45 3.81 0.84
N TRP A 81 -2.26 3.62 1.43
CA TRP A 81 -1.12 3.05 0.72
C TRP A 81 -0.08 2.49 1.68
N GLY A 82 0.77 1.60 1.18
CA GLY A 82 1.92 1.03 1.89
C GLY A 82 2.24 -0.35 1.36
N CYS A 83 3.54 -0.63 1.25
CA CYS A 83 4.08 -1.94 0.91
C CYS A 83 5.47 -2.00 1.53
N SER A 84 5.56 -2.45 2.78
CA SER A 84 6.83 -2.46 3.51
C SER A 84 6.76 -3.32 4.76
N ASN A 85 7.92 -3.78 5.21
CA ASN A 85 8.11 -4.32 6.56
C ASN A 85 8.81 -3.34 7.51
N GLN A 86 9.00 -2.07 7.08
CA GLN A 86 9.67 -1.02 7.84
C GLN A 86 8.83 0.25 7.99
N THR A 87 7.69 0.32 7.33
CA THR A 87 6.75 1.45 7.42
C THR A 87 5.31 0.92 7.55
N PRO A 88 4.40 1.71 8.14
CA PRO A 88 3.00 1.30 8.29
C PRO A 88 2.24 1.39 6.95
N ILE A 89 1.00 0.91 6.96
CA ILE A 89 -0.02 1.38 6.04
C ILE A 89 -0.39 2.80 6.46
N TRP A 90 -0.32 3.69 5.48
CA TRP A 90 -0.62 5.11 5.62
C TRP A 90 -2.05 5.43 5.19
N GLY A 91 -2.59 6.53 5.68
CA GLY A 91 -3.85 7.08 5.21
C GLY A 91 -3.88 8.60 5.26
N VAL A 92 -4.67 9.19 4.36
CA VAL A 92 -4.84 10.63 4.27
C VAL A 92 -6.20 10.97 3.68
N GLU A 93 -6.76 12.15 3.99
CA GLU A 93 -7.88 12.73 3.25
C GLU A 93 -7.36 13.53 2.06
N LEU A 94 -7.99 13.36 0.89
CA LEU A 94 -7.61 14.04 -0.34
C LEU A 94 -8.62 15.12 -0.72
N ASP A 95 -8.12 16.18 -1.33
CA ASP A 95 -8.92 17.13 -2.09
C ASP A 95 -9.42 16.47 -3.38
N PRO A 96 -10.76 16.42 -3.61
CA PRO A 96 -11.33 15.68 -4.73
C PRO A 96 -11.03 16.27 -6.12
N GLU A 97 -10.61 17.52 -6.21
CA GLU A 97 -10.29 18.17 -7.49
C GLU A 97 -8.81 18.01 -7.84
N THR A 98 -7.96 18.16 -6.85
CA THR A 98 -6.50 18.19 -7.05
C THR A 98 -5.81 16.89 -6.69
N MET A 99 -6.52 15.97 -6.01
CA MET A 99 -5.98 14.71 -5.45
C MET A 99 -4.76 14.92 -4.55
N LYS A 100 -4.67 16.10 -3.92
CA LYS A 100 -3.61 16.43 -2.96
C LYS A 100 -4.09 16.19 -1.54
N PRO A 101 -3.18 15.80 -0.63
CA PRO A 101 -3.50 15.67 0.78
C PRO A 101 -4.05 16.96 1.40
N LEU A 102 -5.19 16.84 2.07
CA LEU A 102 -5.79 17.90 2.89
C LEU A 102 -5.26 17.89 4.33
N THR A 103 -4.71 16.77 4.76
CA THR A 103 -4.19 16.57 6.11
C THR A 103 -2.78 15.99 6.05
N GLU A 104 -2.08 15.97 7.19
CA GLU A 104 -0.89 15.16 7.33
C GLU A 104 -1.25 13.67 7.23
N LYS A 105 -0.35 12.88 6.63
CA LYS A 105 -0.53 11.43 6.57
C LYS A 105 -0.52 10.82 7.96
N LYS A 106 -1.38 9.84 8.18
CA LYS A 106 -1.49 9.10 9.44
C LYS A 106 -0.94 7.69 9.28
N GLU A 107 -0.24 7.24 10.31
CA GLU A 107 0.06 5.83 10.51
C GLU A 107 -1.22 5.11 10.93
N LEU A 108 -1.66 4.13 10.15
CA LEU A 108 -2.92 3.44 10.42
C LEU A 108 -2.69 2.10 11.12
N ILE A 109 -1.90 1.23 10.52
CA ILE A 109 -1.56 -0.09 11.04
C ILE A 109 -0.09 -0.41 10.79
N TRP A 110 0.48 -1.20 11.69
CA TRP A 110 1.80 -1.80 11.58
C TRP A 110 1.67 -3.33 11.56
N GLY A 111 2.59 -4.00 10.92
CA GLY A 111 2.72 -5.44 11.05
C GLY A 111 3.09 -5.83 12.50
N ASP A 112 2.44 -6.86 13.03
CA ASP A 112 2.63 -7.35 14.40
C ASP A 112 2.70 -8.89 14.47
N ALA A 113 3.74 -9.44 13.89
CA ALA A 113 3.96 -10.87 13.91
C ALA A 113 4.30 -11.48 15.30
N TRP A 114 4.45 -10.62 16.33
CA TRP A 114 4.59 -11.07 17.71
C TRP A 114 3.26 -11.57 18.27
N THR A 115 2.18 -10.82 18.05
CA THR A 115 0.86 -11.14 18.57
C THR A 115 -0.03 -11.82 17.53
N LYS A 116 0.18 -11.55 16.24
CA LYS A 116 -0.58 -12.11 15.12
C LYS A 116 0.22 -13.20 14.43
N GLY A 117 -0.07 -14.45 14.76
CA GLY A 117 0.64 -15.59 14.22
C GLY A 117 0.58 -15.72 12.69
N TYR A 118 -0.51 -15.27 12.07
CA TYR A 118 -0.70 -15.26 10.62
C TYR A 118 0.17 -14.22 9.88
N GLU A 119 0.72 -13.25 10.59
CA GLU A 119 1.69 -12.29 10.05
C GLU A 119 3.15 -12.80 10.13
N ARG A 120 3.41 -13.95 10.71
CA ARG A 120 4.77 -14.50 10.78
C ARG A 120 5.24 -14.94 9.41
N SER A 121 6.47 -14.57 9.08
CA SER A 121 7.15 -15.02 7.86
C SER A 121 7.61 -16.47 7.94
N GLY A 122 8.23 -16.96 6.86
CA GLY A 122 8.69 -18.34 6.74
C GLY A 122 7.59 -19.34 6.41
N GLU A 123 7.98 -20.50 5.90
CA GLU A 123 7.04 -21.55 5.53
C GLU A 123 6.13 -21.94 6.72
N ASN A 124 4.83 -22.02 6.47
CA ASN A 124 3.81 -22.32 7.48
C ASN A 124 3.82 -21.39 8.70
N HIS A 125 4.15 -20.09 8.52
CA HIS A 125 4.22 -19.08 9.58
C HIS A 125 5.19 -19.45 10.73
N CYS A 126 6.26 -20.17 10.44
CA CYS A 126 7.14 -20.72 11.47
C CYS A 126 8.15 -19.72 12.03
N ALA A 127 8.40 -18.60 11.35
CA ALA A 127 9.46 -17.67 11.71
C ALA A 127 8.91 -16.38 12.36
N PRO A 128 9.00 -16.23 13.70
CA PRO A 128 8.71 -14.95 14.34
C PRO A 128 9.76 -13.91 13.92
N PRO A 129 9.44 -12.60 14.02
CA PRO A 129 10.42 -11.55 13.79
C PRO A 129 11.55 -11.63 14.81
N PHE A 130 12.70 -11.07 14.47
CA PHE A 130 13.79 -10.94 15.43
C PHE A 130 13.54 -9.74 16.35
N PRO A 131 14.01 -9.78 17.61
CA PRO A 131 14.10 -8.60 18.46
C PRO A 131 14.98 -7.51 17.82
N GLU A 132 14.69 -6.24 18.10
CA GLU A 132 15.43 -5.10 17.50
C GLU A 132 16.95 -5.20 17.72
N GLU A 133 17.38 -5.64 18.91
CA GLU A 133 18.80 -5.84 19.22
C GLU A 133 19.45 -6.90 18.33
N GLU A 134 18.72 -7.95 17.99
CA GLU A 134 19.21 -9.00 17.09
C GLU A 134 19.20 -8.53 15.62
N ILE A 135 18.22 -7.73 15.23
CA ILE A 135 18.16 -7.14 13.88
C ILE A 135 19.40 -6.30 13.63
N GLU A 136 19.78 -5.44 14.58
CA GLU A 136 20.97 -4.60 14.43
C GLU A 136 22.26 -5.44 14.30
N VAL A 137 22.40 -6.48 15.12
CA VAL A 137 23.57 -7.40 15.01
C VAL A 137 23.61 -8.04 13.62
N ARG A 138 22.48 -8.55 13.12
CA ARG A 138 22.37 -9.17 11.80
C ARG A 138 22.66 -8.20 10.66
N TYR A 139 22.20 -6.97 10.81
CA TYR A 139 22.45 -5.90 9.85
C TYR A 139 23.96 -5.59 9.75
N GLN A 140 24.63 -5.42 10.89
CA GLN A 140 26.07 -5.18 10.92
C GLN A 140 26.88 -6.38 10.38
N GLU A 141 26.47 -7.60 10.67
CA GLU A 141 27.07 -8.82 10.10
C GLU A 141 26.86 -8.88 8.57
N PHE A 142 25.68 -8.50 8.09
CA PHE A 142 25.39 -8.43 6.66
C PHE A 142 26.29 -7.41 5.96
N LEU A 143 26.40 -6.20 6.47
CA LEU A 143 27.29 -5.16 5.91
C LEU A 143 28.74 -5.64 5.86
N LYS A 144 29.22 -6.22 6.95
CA LYS A 144 30.59 -6.73 7.06
C LYS A 144 30.88 -7.87 6.06
N SER A 145 29.97 -8.82 5.95
CA SER A 145 30.13 -9.98 5.07
C SER A 145 30.11 -9.61 3.58
N HIS A 146 29.42 -8.53 3.22
CA HIS A 146 29.33 -8.02 1.85
C HIS A 146 30.29 -6.87 1.56
N HIS A 147 31.14 -6.51 2.53
CA HIS A 147 32.08 -5.37 2.41
C HIS A 147 31.40 -4.04 2.07
N ILE A 148 30.24 -3.77 2.68
CA ILE A 148 29.46 -2.55 2.46
C ILE A 148 29.76 -1.57 3.59
N GLU A 149 30.06 -0.31 3.23
CA GLU A 149 30.19 0.80 4.17
C GLU A 149 28.85 1.55 4.26
N GLU A 150 28.19 1.48 5.41
CA GLU A 150 26.87 2.09 5.64
C GLU A 150 26.82 3.59 5.26
N ALA A 151 27.89 4.32 5.59
CA ALA A 151 28.00 5.76 5.27
C ALA A 151 27.92 6.07 3.77
N MET A 152 28.08 5.08 2.90
CA MET A 152 27.95 5.21 1.45
C MET A 152 26.57 4.88 0.93
N LEU A 153 25.67 4.38 1.79
CA LEU A 153 24.32 3.98 1.39
C LEU A 153 23.34 5.14 1.52
N PRO A 154 22.40 5.29 0.56
CA PRO A 154 21.22 6.12 0.77
C PRO A 154 20.38 5.60 1.93
N GLU A 155 19.65 6.48 2.63
CA GLU A 155 18.77 6.12 3.75
C GLU A 155 17.73 5.06 3.36
N SER A 156 17.18 5.15 2.16
CA SER A 156 16.23 4.16 1.63
C SER A 156 16.84 2.75 1.52
N MET A 157 18.12 2.66 1.15
CA MET A 157 18.83 1.38 1.08
C MET A 157 19.13 0.82 2.47
N VAL A 158 19.52 1.67 3.43
CA VAL A 158 19.70 1.27 4.84
C VAL A 158 18.41 0.67 5.37
N MET A 159 17.27 1.33 5.17
CA MET A 159 15.96 0.83 5.58
C MET A 159 15.62 -0.51 4.92
N GLN A 160 15.85 -0.67 3.63
CA GLN A 160 15.61 -1.93 2.91
C GLN A 160 16.47 -3.08 3.45
N LEU A 161 17.74 -2.83 3.76
CA LEU A 161 18.63 -3.85 4.31
C LEU A 161 18.23 -4.25 5.73
N HIS A 162 17.83 -3.31 6.58
CA HIS A 162 17.23 -3.64 7.87
C HIS A 162 15.98 -4.51 7.70
N GLY A 163 15.13 -4.16 6.74
CA GLY A 163 13.96 -4.96 6.38
C GLY A 163 14.34 -6.39 6.01
N HIS A 164 15.34 -6.55 5.16
CA HIS A 164 15.80 -7.84 4.67
C HIS A 164 16.26 -8.79 5.79
N VAL A 165 16.91 -8.27 6.82
CA VAL A 165 17.43 -9.10 7.94
C VAL A 165 16.45 -9.25 9.10
N SER A 166 15.32 -8.53 9.11
CA SER A 166 14.46 -8.38 10.30
C SER A 166 13.49 -9.53 10.55
N ARG A 167 13.03 -10.22 9.50
CA ARG A 167 11.85 -11.10 9.52
C ARG A 167 10.56 -10.39 9.95
N LYS A 168 10.52 -9.06 9.95
CA LYS A 168 9.26 -8.33 10.13
C LYS A 168 8.36 -8.61 8.93
N PRO A 169 7.04 -8.75 9.14
CA PRO A 169 6.13 -9.02 8.05
C PRO A 169 6.04 -7.81 7.11
N PHE A 170 6.05 -8.05 5.81
CA PHE A 170 5.49 -7.09 4.88
C PHE A 170 4.00 -6.93 5.17
N ILE A 171 3.52 -5.70 5.10
CA ILE A 171 2.11 -5.36 5.06
C ILE A 171 1.88 -4.49 3.84
N GLU A 172 0.88 -4.83 3.03
CA GLU A 172 0.68 -4.22 1.72
C GLU A 172 -0.78 -4.34 1.26
N GLY A 173 -1.10 -3.85 0.07
CA GLY A 173 -2.40 -4.07 -0.56
C GLY A 173 -3.57 -3.53 0.25
N ALA A 174 -3.42 -2.34 0.87
CA ALA A 174 -4.47 -1.74 1.68
C ALA A 174 -5.77 -1.58 0.88
N TRP A 175 -6.89 -2.01 1.47
CA TRP A 175 -8.21 -1.87 0.88
C TRP A 175 -9.23 -1.46 1.93
N MET A 176 -9.92 -0.35 1.69
CA MET A 176 -10.92 0.17 2.61
C MET A 176 -12.33 -0.10 2.13
N ASP A 177 -13.14 -0.68 3.01
CA ASP A 177 -14.58 -0.80 2.87
C ASP A 177 -15.32 -0.17 4.05
N LYS A 178 -16.57 0.25 3.82
CA LYS A 178 -17.47 0.71 4.87
C LYS A 178 -18.73 -0.15 4.89
N TYR A 179 -19.04 -0.70 6.05
CA TYR A 179 -20.25 -1.47 6.24
C TYR A 179 -20.89 -1.16 7.59
N GLN A 180 -22.20 -0.88 7.58
CA GLN A 180 -22.99 -0.51 8.77
C GLN A 180 -22.35 0.59 9.64
N GLY A 181 -21.78 1.61 8.97
CA GLY A 181 -21.16 2.77 9.62
C GLY A 181 -19.77 2.53 10.20
N ARG A 182 -19.19 1.36 10.01
CA ARG A 182 -17.82 1.03 10.41
C ARG A 182 -16.91 0.85 9.20
N TYR A 183 -15.63 1.13 9.38
CA TYR A 183 -14.58 1.06 8.36
C TYR A 183 -13.74 -0.19 8.59
N TYR A 184 -13.51 -0.93 7.49
CA TYR A 184 -12.77 -2.19 7.47
C TYR A 184 -11.56 -2.02 6.57
N LEU A 185 -10.38 -1.91 7.19
CA LEU A 185 -9.12 -1.81 6.48
C LEU A 185 -8.55 -3.23 6.31
N GLN A 186 -8.66 -3.75 5.11
CA GLN A 186 -8.04 -5.01 4.71
C GLN A 186 -6.60 -4.75 4.26
N TYR A 187 -5.73 -5.73 4.44
CA TYR A 187 -4.34 -5.67 4.01
C TYR A 187 -3.81 -7.08 3.79
N ALA A 188 -2.84 -7.22 2.91
CA ALA A 188 -2.10 -8.46 2.72
C ALA A 188 -0.81 -8.48 3.55
N CYS A 189 -0.40 -9.63 3.97
CA CYS A 189 0.84 -9.95 4.70
C CYS A 189 1.20 -11.42 4.39
N THR A 190 2.33 -11.90 4.60
CA THR A 190 3.57 -11.60 5.23
C THR A 190 4.71 -11.33 4.24
N GLY A 191 4.44 -11.32 2.97
CA GLY A 191 5.35 -11.34 1.83
C GLY A 191 5.07 -12.55 0.94
N ALA A 192 5.16 -12.36 -0.37
CA ALA A 192 4.76 -13.34 -1.38
C ALA A 192 5.78 -14.48 -1.60
N GLU A 193 6.93 -14.42 -0.94
CA GLU A 193 8.03 -15.40 -1.10
C GLU A 193 7.80 -16.72 -0.36
N TYR A 194 6.80 -16.78 0.53
CA TYR A 194 6.45 -17.98 1.29
C TYR A 194 5.05 -18.50 0.95
N ASN A 195 4.72 -19.71 1.41
CA ASN A 195 3.40 -20.33 1.22
C ASN A 195 2.31 -19.77 2.15
N VAL A 196 2.55 -18.65 2.78
CA VAL A 196 1.73 -18.11 3.89
C VAL A 196 1.17 -16.71 3.62
N TYR A 197 1.10 -16.31 2.35
CA TYR A 197 0.51 -15.03 1.99
C TYR A 197 -0.96 -14.99 2.43
N SER A 198 -1.31 -14.06 3.29
CA SER A 198 -2.57 -14.02 4.02
C SER A 198 -3.14 -12.62 4.04
N ASP A 199 -4.44 -12.51 4.32
CA ASP A 199 -5.12 -11.24 4.51
C ASP A 199 -5.49 -11.04 5.98
N GLY A 200 -5.35 -9.79 6.44
CA GLY A 200 -5.83 -9.33 7.73
C GLY A 200 -6.87 -8.22 7.57
N VAL A 201 -7.65 -7.99 8.62
CA VAL A 201 -8.65 -6.91 8.65
C VAL A 201 -8.60 -6.20 9.99
N TYR A 202 -8.48 -4.88 9.94
CA TYR A 202 -8.66 -4.01 11.08
C TYR A 202 -9.95 -3.22 10.96
N VAL A 203 -10.54 -2.83 12.08
CA VAL A 203 -11.83 -2.15 12.13
C VAL A 203 -11.74 -0.83 12.87
N SER A 204 -12.46 0.19 12.41
CA SER A 204 -12.54 1.50 13.04
C SER A 204 -13.94 2.11 12.92
N ASP A 205 -14.26 3.08 13.77
CA ASP A 205 -15.43 3.94 13.62
C ASP A 205 -15.15 5.18 12.74
N PHE A 206 -13.89 5.38 12.33
CA PHE A 206 -13.45 6.51 11.51
C PHE A 206 -12.57 6.06 10.35
N PRO A 207 -12.61 6.74 9.18
CA PRO A 207 -11.87 6.33 7.99
C PRO A 207 -10.33 6.37 8.15
N LEU A 208 -9.83 7.20 9.04
CA LEU A 208 -8.41 7.33 9.35
C LEU A 208 -8.05 6.84 10.76
N GLY A 209 -8.80 5.87 11.27
CA GLY A 209 -8.55 5.23 12.56
C GLY A 209 -8.94 6.06 13.78
N PRO A 210 -8.57 5.56 15.00
CA PRO A 210 -7.69 4.40 15.23
C PRO A 210 -8.32 3.08 14.81
N PHE A 211 -7.49 2.15 14.32
CA PHE A 211 -7.88 0.80 13.92
C PHE A 211 -7.52 -0.23 14.99
N THR A 212 -8.41 -1.21 15.19
CA THR A 212 -8.24 -2.30 16.17
C THR A 212 -8.56 -3.65 15.55
#